data_35f53696748a047a250ace652de9b052
#
_entry.id   35f53696748a047a250ace652de9b052
#
_cell.length_a   1.000
_cell.length_b   1.000
_cell.length_c   1.000
_cell.angle_alpha   90.00
_cell.angle_beta   90.00
_cell.angle_gamma   90.00
#
_symmetry.space_group_name_H-M   'P 1'
#
loop_
_entity.id
_entity.type
_entity.pdbx_description
1 polymer ?
#
loop_
_entity_poly.entity_id
_entity_poly.type
_entity_poly.pdbx_seq_one_letter_code
_entity_poly.pdbx_strand_id
1 'polypeptide(L)'
;DWYRNINLNFSQFTAFDFEGNFNRIQFDTRTSINFKNFWSVSSGLFYKPRIFTNTHLRGGPRWRFNREMGGYLFFESDSRKRFRIGGGYIRSVATENQFSFLRYQVGFSYQPTDRLNLELEVEYNERPSQTQYLTAFNFNGNDNYLLSDINNNQLSTVLRLNYSITPNMSLQFYGEPRAANCQSAPCTKFGPQFTISRSPPWLISNAKGAAWVAMECVPRGG
;
A
#
# COMPACT_ATOMS: atom_id res chain seq x y z
N ASP A 1 14.86 -6.64 34.27
CA ASP A 1 14.04 -6.68 33.04
C ASP A 1 14.06 -5.30 32.40
N TRP A 2 14.25 -5.24 31.09
CA TRP A 2 14.33 -4.01 30.28
C TRP A 2 12.99 -3.63 29.62
N TYR A 3 12.01 -4.53 29.62
CA TYR A 3 10.67 -4.35 29.04
C TYR A 3 9.59 -4.24 30.13
N ARG A 4 8.42 -3.72 29.75
CA ARG A 4 7.18 -3.66 30.54
C ARG A 4 6.26 -4.81 30.18
N ASN A 5 6.02 -5.00 28.88
CA ASN A 5 5.24 -6.12 28.35
C ASN A 5 5.72 -6.50 26.95
N ILE A 6 5.52 -7.75 26.61
CA ILE A 6 5.74 -8.34 25.29
C ILE A 6 4.45 -9.06 24.93
N ASN A 7 3.91 -8.74 23.76
CA ASN A 7 2.74 -9.43 23.19
C ASN A 7 3.17 -10.13 21.91
N LEU A 8 2.81 -11.40 21.78
CA LEU A 8 2.99 -12.19 20.58
C LEU A 8 1.62 -12.73 20.14
N ASN A 9 1.25 -12.42 18.90
CA ASN A 9 0.03 -12.91 18.26
C ASN A 9 0.38 -13.69 17.01
N PHE A 10 -0.35 -14.76 16.80
CA PHE A 10 -0.39 -15.49 15.56
C PHE A 10 -1.84 -15.52 15.07
N SER A 11 -2.05 -15.19 13.80
CA SER A 11 -3.38 -15.19 13.19
C SER A 11 -3.36 -15.84 11.81
N GLN A 12 -4.48 -16.42 11.45
CA GLN A 12 -4.76 -16.95 10.13
C GLN A 12 -6.02 -16.29 9.59
N PHE A 13 -5.98 -15.85 8.36
CA PHE A 13 -7.12 -15.38 7.62
C PHE A 13 -7.40 -16.28 6.43
N THR A 14 -8.63 -16.71 6.26
CA THR A 14 -9.06 -17.52 5.11
C THR A 14 -10.34 -16.92 4.53
N ALA A 15 -10.39 -16.77 3.21
CA ALA A 15 -11.55 -16.27 2.50
C ALA A 15 -12.01 -17.25 1.42
N PHE A 16 -13.32 -17.39 1.30
CA PHE A 16 -14.01 -18.14 0.26
C PHE A 16 -14.90 -17.18 -0.54
N ASP A 17 -15.25 -17.55 -1.76
CA ASP A 17 -16.29 -16.86 -2.51
C ASP A 17 -17.69 -17.35 -2.07
N PHE A 18 -18.75 -16.74 -2.63
CA PHE A 18 -20.14 -17.11 -2.30
C PHE A 18 -20.54 -18.49 -2.80
N GLU A 19 -19.76 -19.09 -3.70
CA GLU A 19 -19.94 -20.46 -4.21
C GLU A 19 -19.18 -21.49 -3.35
N GLY A 20 -18.47 -21.04 -2.31
CA GLY A 20 -17.67 -21.89 -1.43
C GLY A 20 -16.27 -22.21 -1.96
N ASN A 21 -15.83 -21.59 -3.06
CA ASN A 21 -14.49 -21.80 -3.56
C ASN A 21 -13.47 -21.03 -2.74
N PHE A 22 -12.35 -21.67 -2.49
CA PHE A 22 -11.23 -21.05 -1.78
C PHE A 22 -10.58 -19.94 -2.60
N ASN A 23 -10.48 -18.73 -2.03
CA ASN A 23 -9.92 -17.56 -2.68
C ASN A 23 -8.62 -17.06 -2.06
N ARG A 24 -8.47 -17.16 -0.73
CA ARG A 24 -7.31 -16.56 -0.05
C ARG A 24 -7.03 -17.26 1.28
N ILE A 25 -5.74 -17.40 1.57
CA ILE A 25 -5.25 -17.68 2.91
C ILE A 25 -4.04 -16.81 3.21
N GLN A 26 -3.89 -16.38 4.44
CA GLN A 26 -2.78 -15.60 4.93
C GLN A 26 -2.48 -15.99 6.36
N PHE A 27 -1.21 -16.10 6.68
CA PHE A 27 -0.69 -16.33 8.02
C PHE A 27 0.07 -15.08 8.45
N ASP A 28 -0.20 -14.59 9.65
CA ASP A 28 0.41 -13.39 10.19
C ASP A 28 0.96 -13.66 11.58
N THR A 29 2.14 -13.09 11.85
CA THR A 29 2.66 -12.96 13.19
C THR A 29 2.79 -11.49 13.53
N ARG A 30 2.51 -11.12 14.77
CA ARG A 30 2.70 -9.78 15.30
C ARG A 30 3.36 -9.87 16.66
N THR A 31 4.45 -9.14 16.82
CA THR A 31 5.13 -8.95 18.09
C THR A 31 5.10 -7.48 18.45
N SER A 32 4.73 -7.14 19.67
CA SER A 32 4.87 -5.78 20.19
C SER A 32 5.57 -5.80 21.54
N ILE A 33 6.54 -4.93 21.69
CA ILE A 33 7.37 -4.79 22.88
C ILE A 33 7.25 -3.35 23.37
N ASN A 34 6.82 -3.18 24.61
CA ASN A 34 6.83 -1.90 25.30
C ASN A 34 7.97 -1.90 26.35
N PHE A 35 8.89 -0.97 26.20
CA PHE A 35 10.06 -0.84 27.04
C PHE A 35 9.74 -0.03 28.32
N LYS A 36 10.60 -0.15 29.33
CA LYS A 36 10.49 0.64 30.57
C LYS A 36 10.66 2.14 30.36
N ASN A 37 11.41 2.55 29.36
CA ASN A 37 11.56 3.95 28.93
C ASN A 37 10.36 4.47 28.10
N PHE A 38 9.28 3.70 28.01
CA PHE A 38 8.03 4.00 27.29
C PHE A 38 8.16 4.09 25.74
N TRP A 39 9.27 3.63 25.22
CA TRP A 39 9.35 3.34 23.78
C TRP A 39 8.58 2.08 23.48
N SER A 40 8.09 1.97 22.26
CA SER A 40 7.47 0.77 21.74
C SER A 40 8.08 0.35 20.41
N VAL A 41 8.15 -0.95 20.19
CA VAL A 41 8.53 -1.55 18.90
C VAL A 41 7.48 -2.59 18.56
N SER A 42 6.99 -2.53 17.33
CA SER A 42 6.11 -3.54 16.76
C SER A 42 6.72 -4.12 15.50
N SER A 43 6.67 -5.42 15.36
CA SER A 43 7.15 -6.14 14.18
C SER A 43 6.20 -7.28 13.84
N GLY A 44 6.21 -7.70 12.61
CA GLY A 44 5.44 -8.85 12.17
C GLY A 44 5.91 -9.39 10.85
N LEU A 45 5.59 -10.65 10.63
CA LEU A 45 5.83 -11.33 9.37
C LEU A 45 4.48 -11.83 8.85
N PHE A 46 4.32 -11.83 7.56
CA PHE A 46 3.16 -12.44 6.92
C PHE A 46 3.57 -13.32 5.75
N TYR A 47 2.78 -14.35 5.54
CA TYR A 47 2.97 -15.31 4.47
C TYR A 47 1.63 -15.61 3.81
N LYS A 48 1.58 -15.45 2.49
CA LYS A 48 0.45 -15.82 1.63
C LYS A 48 0.94 -16.92 0.68
N PRO A 49 0.43 -18.15 0.79
CA PRO A 49 0.72 -19.20 -0.17
C PRO A 49 0.21 -18.83 -1.58
N ARG A 50 0.59 -19.61 -2.56
CA ARG A 50 0.01 -19.53 -3.91
C ARG A 50 -1.49 -19.76 -3.86
N ILE A 51 -2.26 -18.87 -4.48
CA ILE A 51 -3.71 -18.93 -4.53
C ILE A 51 -4.24 -18.66 -5.93
N PHE A 52 -5.48 -19.04 -6.15
CA PHE A 52 -6.24 -18.70 -7.36
C PHE A 52 -7.50 -17.95 -6.94
N THR A 53 -7.70 -16.76 -7.50
CA THR A 53 -8.86 -15.91 -7.18
C THR A 53 -9.64 -15.56 -8.44
N ASN A 54 -10.96 -15.45 -8.32
CA ASN A 54 -11.87 -14.99 -9.37
C ASN A 54 -12.08 -13.47 -9.36
N THR A 55 -11.58 -12.76 -8.36
CA THR A 55 -11.84 -11.33 -8.17
C THR A 55 -10.93 -10.45 -9.02
N HIS A 56 -9.74 -10.92 -9.39
CA HIS A 56 -8.74 -10.09 -10.07
C HIS A 56 -9.16 -9.69 -11.49
N LEU A 57 -9.77 -10.60 -12.23
CA LEU A 57 -10.24 -10.38 -13.60
C LEU A 57 -11.74 -10.00 -13.68
N ARG A 58 -12.36 -9.62 -12.56
CA ARG A 58 -13.74 -9.09 -12.47
C ARG A 58 -14.76 -9.97 -13.19
N GLY A 59 -14.80 -11.26 -12.87
CA GLY A 59 -15.71 -12.24 -13.49
C GLY A 59 -15.08 -13.09 -14.60
N GLY A 60 -13.79 -12.89 -14.89
CA GLY A 60 -13.01 -13.74 -15.78
C GLY A 60 -12.50 -15.02 -15.11
N PRO A 61 -11.62 -15.75 -15.80
CA PRO A 61 -11.01 -16.96 -15.27
C PRO A 61 -10.23 -16.67 -13.99
N ARG A 62 -10.02 -17.71 -13.18
CA ARG A 62 -9.29 -17.56 -11.93
C ARG A 62 -7.84 -17.17 -12.19
N TRP A 63 -7.42 -16.06 -11.58
CA TRP A 63 -6.06 -15.56 -11.64
C TRP A 63 -5.18 -16.19 -10.58
N ARG A 64 -3.96 -16.60 -10.96
CA ARG A 64 -2.97 -17.15 -10.05
C ARG A 64 -2.14 -16.04 -9.43
N PHE A 65 -2.18 -15.92 -8.10
CA PHE A 65 -1.19 -15.17 -7.34
C PHE A 65 -0.12 -16.13 -6.81
N ASN A 66 1.13 -15.77 -7.04
CA ASN A 66 2.25 -16.51 -6.49
C ASN A 66 2.37 -16.29 -4.98
N ARG A 67 3.14 -17.13 -4.31
CA ARG A 67 3.38 -16.95 -2.89
C ARG A 67 4.03 -15.59 -2.63
N GLU A 68 3.53 -14.90 -1.61
CA GLU A 68 4.00 -13.62 -1.15
C GLU A 68 4.45 -13.76 0.30
N MET A 69 5.58 -13.18 0.63
CA MET A 69 6.05 -13.05 2.00
C MET A 69 6.50 -11.61 2.26
N GLY A 70 6.31 -11.18 3.48
CA GLY A 70 6.71 -9.85 3.87
C GLY A 70 6.75 -9.69 5.37
N GLY A 71 7.13 -8.49 5.78
CA GLY A 71 7.19 -8.12 7.17
C GLY A 71 7.23 -6.62 7.35
N TYR A 72 7.11 -6.21 8.58
CA TYR A 72 7.17 -4.83 8.98
C TYR A 72 7.90 -4.67 10.31
N LEU A 73 8.45 -3.49 10.49
CA LEU A 73 9.04 -3.04 11.75
C LEU A 73 8.69 -1.57 11.95
N PHE A 74 8.08 -1.25 13.10
CA PHE A 74 7.76 0.10 13.52
C PHE A 74 8.30 0.35 14.92
N PHE A 75 8.65 1.59 15.17
CA PHE A 75 9.02 2.07 16.50
C PHE A 75 8.31 3.39 16.81
N GLU A 76 8.08 3.62 18.07
CA GLU A 76 7.53 4.88 18.59
C GLU A 76 8.27 5.26 19.86
N SER A 77 8.57 6.55 20.00
CA SER A 77 9.16 7.10 21.21
C SER A 77 8.14 7.28 22.33
N ASP A 78 8.58 7.67 23.50
CA ASP A 78 7.73 7.93 24.68
C ASP A 78 6.63 8.95 24.36
N SER A 79 5.37 8.50 24.34
CA SER A 79 4.18 9.30 24.03
C SER A 79 3.89 10.41 25.05
N ARG A 80 4.52 10.39 26.22
CA ARG A 80 4.38 11.39 27.28
C ARG A 80 5.28 12.61 27.09
N LYS A 81 6.24 12.50 26.16
CA LYS A 81 7.18 13.59 25.87
C LYS A 81 6.55 14.62 24.94
N ARG A 82 6.97 15.87 25.08
CA ARG A 82 6.53 16.96 24.20
C ARG A 82 7.01 16.80 22.76
N PHE A 83 8.15 16.16 22.58
CA PHE A 83 8.66 15.74 21.27
C PHE A 83 8.58 14.22 21.16
N ARG A 84 7.93 13.77 20.10
CA ARG A 84 7.75 12.36 19.79
C ARG A 84 8.21 12.08 18.37
N ILE A 85 8.83 10.94 18.21
CA ILE A 85 9.22 10.41 16.90
C ILE A 85 8.74 8.98 16.78
N GLY A 86 8.25 8.62 15.62
CA GLY A 86 7.90 7.27 15.25
C GLY A 86 8.25 7.00 13.81
N GLY A 87 8.34 5.75 13.46
CA GLY A 87 8.58 5.39 12.07
C GLY A 87 8.76 3.90 11.90
N GLY A 88 8.98 3.51 10.67
CA GLY A 88 9.19 2.12 10.33
C GLY A 88 9.13 1.85 8.86
N TYR A 89 9.15 0.58 8.53
CA TYR A 89 9.06 0.12 7.16
C TYR A 89 8.23 -1.15 7.04
N ILE A 90 7.68 -1.35 5.85
CA ILE A 90 6.99 -2.56 5.42
C ILE A 90 7.64 -3.02 4.13
N ARG A 91 7.93 -4.29 4.02
CA ARG A 91 8.38 -4.90 2.77
C ARG A 91 7.60 -6.17 2.49
N SER A 92 7.20 -6.35 1.23
CA SER A 92 6.57 -7.55 0.72
C SER A 92 7.13 -7.90 -0.65
N VAL A 93 7.35 -9.19 -0.88
CA VAL A 93 7.86 -9.71 -2.16
C VAL A 93 7.09 -10.97 -2.51
N ALA A 94 6.56 -11.02 -3.74
CA ALA A 94 6.03 -12.23 -4.32
C ALA A 94 7.09 -12.93 -5.18
N THR A 95 7.02 -14.25 -5.26
CA THR A 95 7.90 -15.02 -6.14
C THR A 95 7.62 -14.72 -7.61
N GLU A 96 8.63 -14.95 -8.48
CA GLU A 96 8.57 -14.69 -9.91
C GLU A 96 8.34 -13.21 -10.26
N ASN A 97 8.77 -12.28 -9.36
CA ASN A 97 8.63 -10.82 -9.53
C ASN A 97 7.21 -10.33 -9.82
N GLN A 98 6.18 -11.11 -9.47
CA GLN A 98 4.79 -10.77 -9.73
C GLN A 98 4.31 -9.55 -8.94
N PHE A 99 4.91 -9.30 -7.79
CA PHE A 99 4.56 -8.18 -6.92
C PHE A 99 5.71 -7.89 -5.96
N SER A 100 5.98 -6.62 -5.76
CA SER A 100 6.85 -6.14 -4.69
C SER A 100 6.26 -4.85 -4.11
N PHE A 101 6.43 -4.67 -2.83
CA PHE A 101 5.99 -3.49 -2.11
C PHE A 101 7.01 -3.10 -1.06
N LEU A 102 7.32 -1.82 -1.02
CA LEU A 102 8.17 -1.22 -0.01
C LEU A 102 7.54 0.08 0.46
N ARG A 103 7.45 0.26 1.78
CA ARG A 103 6.99 1.51 2.42
C ARG A 103 7.96 1.90 3.51
N TYR A 104 8.33 3.15 3.52
CA TYR A 104 8.98 3.82 4.64
C TYR A 104 8.05 4.91 5.17
N GLN A 105 8.00 5.03 6.49
CA GLN A 105 7.19 6.02 7.17
C GLN A 105 7.97 6.60 8.34
N VAL A 106 7.98 7.92 8.46
CA VAL A 106 8.57 8.64 9.59
C VAL A 106 7.62 9.74 10.02
N GLY A 107 7.32 9.78 11.31
CA GLY A 107 6.44 10.78 11.91
C GLY A 107 7.13 11.53 13.05
N PHE A 108 6.87 12.81 13.10
CA PHE A 108 7.29 13.71 14.19
C PHE A 108 6.07 14.39 14.78
N SER A 109 6.00 14.47 16.09
CA SER A 109 4.99 15.23 16.77
C SER A 109 5.66 16.10 17.84
N TYR A 110 5.32 17.39 17.84
CA TYR A 110 5.90 18.34 18.78
C TYR A 110 4.82 19.19 19.41
N GLN A 111 4.73 19.12 20.73
CA GLN A 111 3.77 19.86 21.54
C GLN A 111 4.51 20.75 22.53
N PRO A 112 5.00 21.94 22.09
CA PRO A 112 5.76 22.86 22.97
C PRO A 112 4.94 23.37 24.14
N THR A 113 3.62 23.52 23.93
CA THR A 113 2.66 23.96 24.97
C THR A 113 1.40 23.11 24.88
N ASP A 114 0.56 23.16 25.92
CA ASP A 114 -0.74 22.46 25.92
C ASP A 114 -1.71 22.98 24.84
N ARG A 115 -1.41 24.16 24.27
CA ARG A 115 -2.24 24.83 23.26
C ARG A 115 -1.78 24.60 21.81
N LEU A 116 -0.54 24.17 21.59
CA LEU A 116 0.04 24.03 20.27
C LEU A 116 0.53 22.60 20.04
N ASN A 117 0.00 21.94 19.02
CA ASN A 117 0.45 20.65 18.53
C ASN A 117 0.83 20.74 17.05
N LEU A 118 2.02 20.27 16.71
CA LEU A 118 2.56 20.19 15.37
C LEU A 118 2.84 18.73 15.05
N GLU A 119 2.36 18.25 13.90
CA GLU A 119 2.61 16.90 13.43
C GLU A 119 3.10 16.95 11.98
N LEU A 120 4.17 16.22 11.73
CA LEU A 120 4.72 16.00 10.39
C LEU A 120 4.86 14.50 10.18
N GLU A 121 4.25 13.98 9.13
CA GLU A 121 4.40 12.60 8.70
C GLU A 121 4.88 12.57 7.25
N VAL A 122 5.88 11.74 6.98
CA VAL A 122 6.43 11.52 5.64
C VAL A 122 6.34 10.02 5.34
N GLU A 123 5.71 9.69 4.23
CA GLU A 123 5.55 8.32 3.76
C GLU A 123 6.08 8.20 2.33
N TYR A 124 6.94 7.22 2.10
CA TYR A 124 7.39 6.82 0.77
C TYR A 124 6.94 5.39 0.48
N ASN A 125 6.23 5.24 -0.62
CA ASN A 125 5.75 3.95 -1.13
C ASN A 125 6.38 3.65 -2.47
N GLU A 126 6.84 2.42 -2.62
CA GLU A 126 7.34 1.87 -3.87
C GLU A 126 6.60 0.57 -4.20
N ARG A 127 6.04 0.50 -5.39
CA ARG A 127 5.30 -0.67 -5.90
C ARG A 127 5.73 -0.98 -7.33
N PRO A 128 6.87 -1.62 -7.51
CA PRO A 128 7.31 -2.05 -8.84
C PRO A 128 6.49 -3.25 -9.31
N SER A 129 6.24 -3.31 -10.62
CA SER A 129 5.67 -4.46 -11.32
C SER A 129 4.32 -4.94 -10.76
N GLN A 130 3.44 -4.01 -10.40
CA GLN A 130 2.09 -4.38 -9.99
C GLN A 130 1.22 -4.67 -11.20
N THR A 131 0.81 -5.93 -11.38
CA THR A 131 -0.12 -6.31 -12.44
C THR A 131 -1.52 -5.77 -12.15
N GLN A 132 -2.05 -4.98 -13.07
CA GLN A 132 -3.38 -4.37 -12.99
C GLN A 132 -4.26 -4.83 -14.15
N TYR A 133 -5.51 -5.20 -13.85
CA TYR A 133 -6.54 -5.43 -14.84
C TYR A 133 -7.01 -4.11 -15.45
N LEU A 134 -7.04 -4.03 -16.78
CA LEU A 134 -7.49 -2.86 -17.53
C LEU A 134 -8.91 -3.07 -18.07
N THR A 135 -9.11 -4.10 -18.90
CA THR A 135 -10.40 -4.37 -19.53
C THR A 135 -10.48 -5.80 -20.04
N ALA A 136 -11.71 -6.24 -20.32
CA ALA A 136 -11.97 -7.45 -21.10
C ALA A 136 -12.62 -7.06 -22.43
N PHE A 137 -12.33 -7.84 -23.47
CA PHE A 137 -12.95 -7.70 -24.79
C PHE A 137 -13.08 -9.05 -25.46
N ASN A 138 -14.14 -9.20 -26.25
CA ASN A 138 -14.34 -10.41 -27.05
C ASN A 138 -13.65 -10.25 -28.42
N PHE A 139 -12.86 -11.26 -28.81
CA PHE A 139 -12.23 -11.32 -30.11
C PHE A 139 -12.35 -12.74 -30.66
N ASN A 140 -12.94 -12.87 -31.84
CA ASN A 140 -13.24 -14.15 -32.49
C ASN A 140 -14.00 -15.15 -31.59
N GLY A 141 -14.99 -14.67 -30.80
CA GLY A 141 -15.77 -15.50 -29.91
C GLY A 141 -15.09 -15.89 -28.60
N ASN A 142 -13.85 -15.43 -28.37
CA ASN A 142 -13.09 -15.70 -27.15
C ASN A 142 -12.96 -14.43 -26.29
N ASP A 143 -13.19 -14.55 -25.01
CA ASP A 143 -12.96 -13.46 -24.06
C ASP A 143 -11.46 -13.32 -23.77
N ASN A 144 -10.96 -12.11 -23.95
CA ASN A 144 -9.58 -11.74 -23.73
C ASN A 144 -9.50 -10.69 -22.62
N TYR A 145 -8.51 -10.83 -21.73
CA TYR A 145 -8.30 -9.95 -20.61
C TYR A 145 -7.00 -9.18 -20.81
N LEU A 146 -7.09 -7.86 -20.75
CA LEU A 146 -5.94 -6.97 -20.90
C LEU A 146 -5.42 -6.59 -19.52
N LEU A 147 -4.15 -6.85 -19.30
CA LEU A 147 -3.43 -6.55 -18.07
C LEU A 147 -2.25 -5.64 -18.39
N SER A 148 -1.87 -4.78 -17.45
CA SER A 148 -0.67 -3.95 -17.54
C SER A 148 0.09 -4.03 -16.23
N ASP A 149 1.42 -4.00 -16.31
CA ASP A 149 2.27 -3.83 -15.16
C ASP A 149 2.51 -2.34 -14.92
N ILE A 150 2.29 -1.92 -13.68
CA ILE A 150 2.45 -0.52 -13.28
C ILE A 150 3.52 -0.43 -12.21
N ASN A 151 4.48 0.45 -12.44
CA ASN A 151 5.43 0.88 -11.42
C ASN A 151 4.92 2.19 -10.81
N ASN A 152 4.68 2.18 -9.52
CA ASN A 152 4.16 3.34 -8.81
C ASN A 152 5.05 3.67 -7.62
N ASN A 153 5.65 4.85 -7.66
CA ASN A 153 6.41 5.42 -6.55
C ASN A 153 5.70 6.67 -6.07
N GLN A 154 5.42 6.74 -4.79
CA GLN A 154 4.67 7.84 -4.19
C GLN A 154 5.37 8.35 -2.94
N LEU A 155 5.57 9.65 -2.88
CA LEU A 155 5.96 10.38 -1.68
C LEU A 155 4.76 11.20 -1.21
N SER A 156 4.32 11.00 0.02
CA SER A 156 3.29 11.82 0.65
C SER A 156 3.83 12.43 1.94
N THR A 157 3.40 13.66 2.21
CA THR A 157 3.74 14.37 3.44
C THR A 157 2.46 14.90 4.03
N VAL A 158 2.25 14.70 5.31
CA VAL A 158 1.12 15.26 6.05
C VAL A 158 1.65 16.23 7.07
N LEU A 159 1.17 17.47 7.02
CA LEU A 159 1.46 18.51 8.02
C LEU A 159 0.17 18.90 8.69
N ARG A 160 0.15 18.78 10.01
CA ARG A 160 -0.97 19.23 10.87
C ARG A 160 -0.47 20.22 11.90
N LEU A 161 -1.23 21.30 12.07
CA LEU A 161 -1.03 22.27 13.13
C LEU A 161 -2.37 22.49 13.83
N ASN A 162 -2.39 22.32 15.15
CA ASN A 162 -3.54 22.60 15.97
C ASN A 162 -3.12 23.63 17.04
N TYR A 163 -3.78 24.78 17.04
CA TYR A 163 -3.51 25.84 17.99
C TYR A 163 -4.79 26.32 18.67
N SER A 164 -4.88 26.12 19.99
CA SER A 164 -5.98 26.59 20.82
C SER A 164 -5.70 28.01 21.31
N ILE A 165 -6.33 29.00 20.67
CA ILE A 165 -6.16 30.43 21.01
C ILE A 165 -6.84 30.73 22.37
N THR A 166 -8.08 30.26 22.52
CA THR A 166 -8.86 30.32 23.76
C THR A 166 -9.59 28.99 23.97
N PRO A 167 -10.19 28.69 25.10
CA PRO A 167 -10.99 27.48 25.30
C PRO A 167 -12.10 27.29 24.28
N ASN A 168 -12.59 28.37 23.69
CA ASN A 168 -13.69 28.34 22.70
C ASN A 168 -13.26 28.64 21.26
N MET A 169 -11.97 28.86 21.01
CA MET A 169 -11.45 29.19 19.68
C MET A 169 -10.14 28.42 19.36
N SER A 170 -10.15 27.69 18.29
CA SER A 170 -8.97 26.97 17.80
C SER A 170 -8.71 27.25 16.31
N LEU A 171 -7.43 27.25 15.95
CA LEU A 171 -6.95 27.28 14.57
C LEU A 171 -6.40 25.90 14.24
N GLN A 172 -6.88 25.33 13.14
CA GLN A 172 -6.41 24.04 12.63
C GLN A 172 -5.95 24.22 11.18
N PHE A 173 -4.76 23.71 10.89
CA PHE A 173 -4.23 23.64 9.56
C PHE A 173 -3.93 22.18 9.21
N TYR A 174 -4.31 21.77 8.01
CA TYR A 174 -4.01 20.48 7.42
C TYR A 174 -3.49 20.68 6.01
N GLY A 175 -2.33 20.09 5.70
CA GLY A 175 -1.75 20.08 4.37
C GLY A 175 -1.22 18.69 4.04
N GLU A 176 -1.51 18.21 2.83
CA GLU A 176 -1.09 16.88 2.37
C GLU A 176 -0.53 16.95 0.94
N PRO A 177 0.67 17.54 0.75
CA PRO A 177 1.34 17.47 -0.54
C PRO A 177 1.74 16.03 -0.89
N ARG A 178 1.46 15.63 -2.13
CA ARG A 178 1.79 14.31 -2.68
C ARG A 178 2.55 14.47 -3.99
N ALA A 179 3.61 13.69 -4.14
CA ALA A 179 4.31 13.51 -5.41
C ALA A 179 4.24 12.02 -5.78
N ALA A 180 3.79 11.73 -6.99
CA ALA A 180 3.72 10.37 -7.49
C ALA A 180 4.38 10.28 -8.86
N ASN A 181 5.15 9.22 -9.07
CA ASN A 181 5.68 8.84 -10.36
C ASN A 181 5.11 7.49 -10.73
N CYS A 182 4.29 7.47 -11.78
CA CYS A 182 3.66 6.25 -12.28
C CYS A 182 4.21 5.95 -13.68
N GLN A 183 4.79 4.78 -13.86
CA GLN A 183 5.27 4.29 -15.14
C GLN A 183 4.52 2.99 -15.47
N SER A 184 3.82 2.97 -16.61
CA SER A 184 3.21 1.75 -17.12
C SER A 184 4.19 1.00 -18.01
N ALA A 185 4.39 -0.29 -17.73
CA ALA A 185 5.02 -1.21 -18.66
C ALA A 185 4.08 -1.52 -19.83
N PRO A 186 4.59 -2.06 -20.96
CA PRO A 186 3.73 -2.47 -22.08
C PRO A 186 2.67 -3.45 -21.59
N CYS A 187 1.44 -3.26 -22.07
CA CYS A 187 0.32 -4.12 -21.72
C CYS A 187 0.55 -5.55 -22.14
N THR A 188 0.40 -6.49 -21.22
CA THR A 188 0.41 -7.92 -21.52
C THR A 188 -1.02 -8.42 -21.73
N LYS A 189 -1.23 -9.18 -22.79
CA LYS A 189 -2.50 -9.81 -23.09
C LYS A 189 -2.54 -11.19 -22.46
N PHE A 190 -3.55 -11.48 -21.67
CA PHE A 190 -3.82 -12.81 -21.16
C PHE A 190 -4.92 -13.47 -21.99
N GLY A 191 -4.56 -14.47 -22.76
CA GLY A 191 -5.42 -15.29 -23.63
C GLY A 191 -4.55 -16.22 -24.45
N PRO A 192 -5.08 -17.28 -25.08
CA PRO A 192 -4.29 -18.17 -25.89
C PRO A 192 -3.72 -17.39 -27.08
N GLN A 193 -2.47 -17.02 -26.97
CA GLN A 193 -1.58 -16.46 -28.01
C GLN A 193 -1.89 -15.02 -28.45
N PHE A 194 -1.21 -14.01 -27.86
CA PHE A 194 -0.69 -12.87 -28.62
C PHE A 194 0.07 -11.92 -27.69
N THR A 195 1.29 -11.55 -28.07
CA THR A 195 2.08 -10.48 -27.44
C THR A 195 1.72 -9.17 -28.13
N ILE A 196 1.27 -8.16 -27.35
CA ILE A 196 1.09 -6.81 -27.88
C ILE A 196 2.17 -5.92 -27.28
N SER A 197 3.01 -5.37 -28.12
CA SER A 197 3.95 -4.33 -27.80
C SER A 197 3.25 -2.97 -27.89
N ARG A 198 3.27 -2.21 -26.78
CA ARG A 198 2.86 -0.80 -26.59
C ARG A 198 1.34 -0.52 -26.62
N SER A 199 0.84 -0.06 -25.49
CA SER A 199 -0.45 0.64 -25.42
C SER A 199 -0.33 2.02 -26.09
N PRO A 200 -1.25 2.39 -26.97
CA PRO A 200 -1.32 3.77 -27.45
C PRO A 200 -1.72 4.71 -26.32
N PRO A 201 -1.14 5.91 -26.26
CA PRO A 201 -1.33 6.86 -25.15
C PRO A 201 -2.77 7.36 -24.92
N TRP A 202 -3.70 7.09 -25.84
CA TRP A 202 -5.09 7.53 -25.75
C TRP A 202 -6.02 6.58 -24.98
N LEU A 203 -5.61 5.34 -24.67
CA LEU A 203 -6.41 4.40 -23.87
C LEU A 203 -6.47 4.77 -22.38
N ILE A 204 -5.59 5.68 -21.91
CA ILE A 204 -5.51 6.12 -20.52
C ILE A 204 -6.47 7.30 -20.23
N SER A 205 -6.98 7.99 -21.26
CA SER A 205 -7.70 9.26 -21.10
C SER A 205 -9.21 9.12 -20.86
N ASN A 206 -9.81 7.93 -20.91
CA ASN A 206 -11.27 7.77 -20.86
C ASN A 206 -11.87 7.16 -19.58
N ALA A 207 -11.10 7.05 -18.50
CA ALA A 207 -11.66 6.79 -17.17
C ALA A 207 -12.23 8.08 -16.56
N LYS A 208 -13.25 8.65 -17.19
CA LYS A 208 -14.05 9.75 -16.61
C LYS A 208 -15.05 9.15 -15.62
N GLY A 209 -14.87 9.46 -14.34
CA GLY A 209 -15.94 9.21 -13.37
C GLY A 209 -15.53 8.86 -11.94
N ALA A 210 -14.46 9.41 -11.42
CA ALA A 210 -14.24 9.55 -9.98
C ALA A 210 -13.24 10.68 -9.77
N ALA A 211 -13.50 11.53 -8.78
CA ALA A 211 -12.59 12.62 -8.41
C ALA A 211 -11.28 12.05 -7.85
N TRP A 212 -10.33 11.79 -8.74
CA TRP A 212 -8.98 11.39 -8.42
C TRP A 212 -8.05 12.51 -8.89
N VAL A 213 -7.16 12.94 -8.00
CA VAL A 213 -6.02 13.76 -8.38
C VAL A 213 -5.36 13.13 -9.61
N ALA A 214 -5.26 13.86 -10.70
CA ALA A 214 -4.70 13.38 -11.95
C ALA A 214 -3.27 12.87 -11.71
N MET A 215 -3.08 11.55 -11.82
CA MET A 215 -1.75 10.97 -11.96
C MET A 215 -1.37 11.14 -13.43
N GLU A 216 -0.49 12.07 -13.73
CA GLU A 216 0.17 12.13 -15.03
C GLU A 216 1.14 10.96 -15.13
N CYS A 217 0.79 9.97 -15.94
CA CYS A 217 1.73 8.96 -16.39
C CYS A 217 2.54 9.55 -17.55
N VAL A 218 3.79 9.91 -17.31
CA VAL A 218 4.71 10.40 -18.35
C VAL A 218 5.39 9.17 -18.98
N PRO A 219 5.19 8.91 -20.29
CA PRO A 219 5.95 7.88 -20.98
C PRO A 219 7.40 8.36 -21.14
N ARG A 220 8.37 7.52 -20.74
CA ARG A 220 9.77 7.75 -21.16
C ARG A 220 9.84 7.58 -22.67
N GLY A 221 10.09 8.68 -23.37
CA GLY A 221 10.55 8.65 -24.75
C GLY A 221 11.87 7.89 -24.84
N GLY A 222 11.93 6.90 -25.72
CA GLY A 222 13.16 6.25 -26.16
C GLY A 222 13.87 7.11 -27.18
#